data_9bb12d1747af360066150220edcda989
#
_entry.id   9bb12d1747af360066150220edcda989
#
_cell.length_a   1.000
_cell.length_b   1.000
_cell.length_c   1.000
_cell.angle_alpha   90.00
_cell.angle_beta   90.00
_cell.angle_gamma   90.00
#
_symmetry.space_group_name_H-M   'P 1'
#
loop_
_entity.id
_entity.type
_entity.pdbx_description
1 polymer ?
#
loop_
_entity_poly.entity_id
_entity_poly.type
_entity_poly.pdbx_seq_one_letter_code
_entity_poly.pdbx_strand_id
1 'polypeptide(L)'
;MGRMRWVAAAGLAVVAGGFVLSNPPDRTGLARASSGQRSVHLSVGYDSERALTAALRTTPAIVVRELRALHVAEVRTRTPGRAVSTLRRAPGIRFVQRTAVRASLVEPGLTLASMTPRAVWEWQARATHEDAVPASVLRAASSMQIAVIDTGADLTAPDLAAKAPQTYNTRTGTADVRDANGHGTFVASIAAGSVTNGDGIAGAGGDAQLLVVKAGNVHGTFTDVDEAAGIMYAVDHGTKIINLSVGGATTSLVEQHAIDYAVQKGVLVVAAVGNEYASGNPVEYPAALLQPPGSNGVGGSGLAVTASGPTGLRAYFANTGSWVSLAAPGESVFGAVSQDSSAAAYPRSPLPGAQNGLYGYASGTSFAAPQVAGAAALVWAANPSLTGPQVAQILKETASGVGRWTPDLGFGVIDVAAAVARAQTGAPGVLLSGNHVATHVQLNWSGDATRYALSLSKDSSPATTVLSGTQTSTALTLARGHSYSFTVTALDESGVATATSAPLTVAVAARSRH
;
A
#
# COMPACT_ATOMS: atom_id res chain seq x y z
N MET A 1 3.34 56.21 46.34
CA MET A 1 4.23 55.86 47.47
C MET A 1 3.95 54.44 47.85
N GLY A 2 4.95 53.57 47.85
CA GLY A 2 4.75 52.14 48.21
C GLY A 2 5.58 51.23 47.33
N ARG A 3 6.85 51.08 47.64
CA ARG A 3 7.82 50.20 46.95
C ARG A 3 7.49 48.73 47.24
N MET A 4 7.40 47.95 46.19
CA MET A 4 7.31 46.50 46.31
C MET A 4 8.66 45.85 46.04
N ARG A 5 9.17 45.13 47.05
CA ARG A 5 10.44 44.41 47.03
C ARG A 5 10.30 43.05 46.36
N TRP A 6 11.22 42.79 45.47
CA TRP A 6 11.51 41.46 44.93
C TRP A 6 12.10 40.54 45.99
N VAL A 7 11.61 39.29 46.04
CA VAL A 7 12.34 38.17 46.62
C VAL A 7 12.48 37.13 45.52
N ALA A 8 13.71 36.94 45.10
CA ALA A 8 14.13 35.82 44.30
C ALA A 8 14.50 34.65 45.25
N ALA A 9 14.19 33.46 44.89
CA ALA A 9 15.01 32.25 44.95
C ALA A 9 14.13 31.03 44.98
N ALA A 10 14.39 30.14 44.07
CA ALA A 10 14.75 28.74 44.38
C ALA A 10 14.63 27.90 43.14
N GLY A 11 15.72 27.44 42.64
CA GLY A 11 16.11 26.05 42.79
C GLY A 11 15.58 25.23 41.61
N LEU A 12 16.25 25.32 40.44
CA LEU A 12 16.15 24.29 39.37
C LEU A 12 16.83 23.01 39.90
N ALA A 13 16.05 22.04 40.33
CA ALA A 13 16.53 20.66 40.44
C ALA A 13 16.48 20.02 39.06
N VAL A 14 17.64 19.93 38.41
CA VAL A 14 17.84 19.10 37.23
C VAL A 14 17.82 17.65 37.71
N VAL A 15 16.69 16.98 37.54
CA VAL A 15 16.65 15.52 37.61
C VAL A 15 17.18 15.02 36.27
N ALA A 16 18.44 14.60 36.27
CA ALA A 16 19.01 13.79 35.20
C ALA A 16 18.33 12.41 35.23
N GLY A 17 17.17 12.34 34.55
CA GLY A 17 16.56 11.06 34.20
C GLY A 17 17.43 10.44 33.12
N GLY A 18 18.23 9.44 33.48
CA GLY A 18 18.95 8.65 32.52
C GLY A 18 17.97 8.00 31.57
N PHE A 19 18.06 8.35 30.32
CA PHE A 19 17.49 7.56 29.24
C PHE A 19 18.21 6.22 29.24
N VAL A 20 17.58 5.23 29.82
CA VAL A 20 17.90 3.84 29.54
C VAL A 20 17.44 3.63 28.09
N LEU A 21 18.41 3.65 27.18
CA LEU A 21 18.22 3.11 25.85
C LEU A 21 17.85 1.64 26.05
N SER A 22 16.55 1.35 26.05
CA SER A 22 16.09 -0.01 25.89
C SER A 22 16.54 -0.42 24.49
N ASN A 23 17.49 -1.36 24.44
CA ASN A 23 17.86 -2.03 23.22
C ASN A 23 16.58 -2.48 22.51
N PRO A 24 16.51 -2.34 21.16
CA PRO A 24 15.41 -2.93 20.40
C PRO A 24 15.33 -4.41 20.76
N PRO A 25 14.12 -4.99 20.82
CA PRO A 25 13.98 -6.39 21.20
C PRO A 25 14.86 -7.21 20.27
N ASP A 26 15.80 -7.92 20.89
CA ASP A 26 16.73 -8.80 20.22
C ASP A 26 15.94 -9.81 19.37
N ARG A 27 15.92 -9.60 18.03
CA ARG A 27 15.33 -10.53 17.06
C ARG A 27 16.07 -11.88 17.04
N THR A 28 17.12 -12.06 17.86
CA THR A 28 17.85 -13.31 18.04
C THR A 28 17.36 -14.15 19.20
N GLY A 29 16.32 -13.72 19.92
CA GLY A 29 15.67 -14.44 21.02
C GLY A 29 14.94 -15.73 20.60
N LEU A 30 15.47 -16.45 19.62
CA LEU A 30 15.19 -17.87 19.43
C LEU A 30 15.91 -18.62 20.55
N ALA A 31 15.20 -18.81 21.66
CA ALA A 31 15.60 -19.74 22.69
C ALA A 31 16.24 -20.99 22.05
N ARG A 32 17.43 -21.36 22.50
CA ARG A 32 18.03 -22.66 22.28
C ARG A 32 17.10 -23.73 22.86
N ALA A 33 16.05 -24.07 22.10
CA ALA A 33 15.29 -25.28 22.32
C ALA A 33 16.02 -26.42 21.62
N SER A 34 16.13 -27.52 22.31
CA SER A 34 16.67 -28.84 21.95
C SER A 34 16.77 -29.13 20.44
N SER A 35 17.81 -29.82 20.03
CA SER A 35 18.21 -30.22 18.68
C SER A 35 17.26 -31.14 17.91
N GLY A 36 15.94 -30.89 17.98
CA GLY A 36 14.99 -31.40 17.02
C GLY A 36 15.09 -30.54 15.77
N GLN A 37 15.51 -31.12 14.64
CA GLN A 37 15.57 -30.45 13.34
C GLN A 37 14.22 -29.79 13.04
N ARG A 38 14.16 -28.44 13.11
CA ARG A 38 12.96 -27.67 12.77
C ARG A 38 12.64 -27.91 11.30
N SER A 39 11.39 -28.20 10.99
CA SER A 39 10.93 -28.29 9.60
C SER A 39 10.93 -26.89 8.95
N VAL A 40 11.33 -26.84 7.69
CA VAL A 40 11.35 -25.63 6.86
C VAL A 40 10.30 -25.77 5.78
N HIS A 41 9.62 -24.69 5.45
CA HIS A 41 8.66 -24.59 4.37
C HIS A 41 9.35 -24.03 3.12
N LEU A 42 9.05 -24.61 1.98
CA LEU A 42 9.55 -24.22 0.67
C LEU A 42 8.36 -24.03 -0.28
N SER A 43 8.40 -22.98 -1.08
CA SER A 43 7.49 -22.77 -2.19
C SER A 43 8.12 -23.31 -3.47
N VAL A 44 7.39 -24.17 -4.18
CA VAL A 44 7.86 -24.92 -5.35
C VAL A 44 6.95 -24.63 -6.52
N GLY A 45 7.45 -23.95 -7.55
CA GLY A 45 6.77 -23.79 -8.83
C GLY A 45 7.01 -24.98 -9.75
N TYR A 46 5.98 -25.42 -10.47
CA TYR A 46 6.03 -26.62 -11.32
C TYR A 46 5.25 -26.42 -12.63
N ASP A 47 5.58 -27.20 -13.66
CA ASP A 47 4.91 -27.14 -14.97
C ASP A 47 3.61 -27.96 -15.00
N SER A 48 3.56 -29.06 -14.23
CA SER A 48 2.41 -29.94 -14.14
C SER A 48 2.39 -30.71 -12.82
N GLU A 49 1.22 -31.14 -12.37
CA GLU A 49 1.06 -31.99 -11.17
C GLU A 49 1.86 -33.30 -11.29
N ARG A 50 2.01 -33.84 -12.51
CA ARG A 50 2.85 -35.00 -12.78
C ARG A 50 4.33 -34.71 -12.50
N ALA A 51 4.83 -33.52 -12.89
CA ALA A 51 6.21 -33.13 -12.62
C ALA A 51 6.45 -32.96 -11.12
N LEU A 52 5.53 -32.27 -10.40
CA LEU A 52 5.59 -32.14 -8.95
C LEU A 52 5.61 -33.52 -8.26
N THR A 53 4.67 -34.38 -8.60
CA THR A 53 4.58 -35.73 -8.03
C THR A 53 5.86 -36.53 -8.28
N ALA A 54 6.42 -36.49 -9.49
CA ALA A 54 7.67 -37.19 -9.82
C ALA A 54 8.86 -36.63 -9.00
N ALA A 55 8.97 -35.32 -8.86
CA ALA A 55 10.03 -34.66 -8.08
C ALA A 55 9.95 -35.03 -6.59
N LEU A 56 8.75 -35.10 -6.03
CA LEU A 56 8.53 -35.42 -4.62
C LEU A 56 8.80 -36.88 -4.26
N ARG A 57 8.74 -37.81 -5.22
CA ARG A 57 9.11 -39.22 -4.97
C ARG A 57 10.55 -39.41 -4.51
N THR A 58 11.46 -38.53 -4.91
CA THR A 58 12.88 -38.57 -4.56
C THR A 58 13.31 -37.52 -3.57
N THR A 59 12.38 -36.63 -3.18
CA THR A 59 12.64 -35.52 -2.29
C THR A 59 12.05 -35.78 -0.90
N PRO A 60 12.81 -35.63 0.19
CA PRO A 60 12.32 -35.80 1.55
C PRO A 60 11.49 -34.58 1.98
N ALA A 61 10.34 -34.38 1.36
CA ALA A 61 9.41 -33.30 1.61
C ALA A 61 7.96 -33.78 1.41
N ILE A 62 7.03 -33.14 2.11
CA ILE A 62 5.59 -33.41 2.00
C ILE A 62 4.88 -32.12 1.56
N VAL A 63 3.86 -32.26 0.72
CA VAL A 63 3.00 -31.13 0.34
C VAL A 63 2.15 -30.73 1.53
N VAL A 64 2.15 -29.45 1.83
CA VAL A 64 1.31 -28.81 2.86
C VAL A 64 0.08 -28.20 2.22
N ARG A 65 0.29 -27.51 1.08
CA ARG A 65 -0.75 -26.83 0.31
C ARG A 65 -0.36 -26.80 -1.16
N GLU A 66 -1.36 -26.73 -2.02
CA GLU A 66 -1.17 -26.58 -3.47
C GLU A 66 -2.06 -25.44 -3.99
N LEU A 67 -1.46 -24.48 -4.65
CA LEU A 67 -2.11 -23.39 -5.38
C LEU A 67 -2.12 -23.78 -6.87
N ARG A 68 -3.06 -24.63 -7.27
CA ARG A 68 -3.07 -25.28 -8.59
C ARG A 68 -3.12 -24.31 -9.75
N ALA A 69 -3.93 -23.25 -9.65
CA ALA A 69 -4.03 -22.25 -10.71
C ALA A 69 -2.73 -21.45 -10.94
N LEU A 70 -1.85 -21.38 -9.94
CA LEU A 70 -0.52 -20.79 -10.08
C LEU A 70 0.55 -21.83 -10.39
N HIS A 71 0.23 -23.12 -10.34
CA HIS A 71 1.18 -24.21 -10.40
C HIS A 71 2.28 -24.08 -9.33
N VAL A 72 1.89 -23.82 -8.10
CA VAL A 72 2.76 -23.67 -6.93
C VAL A 72 2.34 -24.62 -5.83
N ALA A 73 3.31 -25.26 -5.18
CA ALA A 73 3.09 -26.07 -3.98
C ALA A 73 3.95 -25.58 -2.83
N GLU A 74 3.36 -25.46 -1.64
CA GLU A 74 4.09 -25.33 -0.39
C GLU A 74 4.46 -26.73 0.10
N VAL A 75 5.74 -26.97 0.30
CA VAL A 75 6.24 -28.26 0.80
C VAL A 75 7.01 -28.06 2.10
N ARG A 76 6.85 -28.99 3.04
CA ARG A 76 7.56 -29.01 4.32
C ARG A 76 8.63 -30.06 4.34
N THR A 77 9.85 -29.71 4.77
CA THR A 77 10.99 -30.63 4.85
C THR A 77 11.80 -30.42 6.14
N ARG A 78 12.44 -31.47 6.63
CA ARG A 78 13.42 -31.41 7.71
C ARG A 78 14.87 -31.33 7.20
N THR A 79 15.09 -31.52 5.91
CA THR A 79 16.41 -31.51 5.25
C THR A 79 16.43 -30.49 4.10
N PRO A 80 16.35 -29.16 4.40
CA PRO A 80 16.11 -28.15 3.37
C PRO A 80 17.19 -28.12 2.29
N GLY A 81 18.46 -28.25 2.62
CA GLY A 81 19.56 -28.26 1.65
C GLY A 81 19.41 -29.40 0.62
N ARG A 82 19.10 -30.63 1.08
CA ARG A 82 18.85 -31.78 0.20
C ARG A 82 17.58 -31.59 -0.62
N ALA A 83 16.50 -31.15 0.00
CA ALA A 83 15.23 -30.93 -0.68
C ALA A 83 15.37 -29.89 -1.80
N VAL A 84 15.97 -28.72 -1.53
CA VAL A 84 16.22 -27.68 -2.52
C VAL A 84 17.08 -28.18 -3.68
N SER A 85 18.19 -28.90 -3.40
CA SER A 85 19.07 -29.41 -4.44
C SER A 85 18.41 -30.47 -5.30
N THR A 86 17.59 -31.35 -4.72
CA THR A 86 16.87 -32.39 -5.45
C THR A 86 15.76 -31.77 -6.32
N LEU A 87 14.93 -30.92 -5.74
CA LEU A 87 13.82 -30.26 -6.46
C LEU A 87 14.32 -29.40 -7.62
N ARG A 88 15.37 -28.58 -7.43
CA ARG A 88 15.91 -27.72 -8.51
C ARG A 88 16.43 -28.48 -9.71
N ARG A 89 16.81 -29.76 -9.54
CA ARG A 89 17.29 -30.61 -10.62
C ARG A 89 16.18 -31.43 -11.26
N ALA A 90 15.01 -31.47 -10.66
CA ALA A 90 13.91 -32.29 -11.14
C ALA A 90 13.28 -31.65 -12.40
N PRO A 91 13.05 -32.42 -13.47
CA PRO A 91 12.38 -31.91 -14.68
C PRO A 91 11.00 -31.37 -14.37
N GLY A 92 10.67 -30.21 -14.94
CA GLY A 92 9.37 -29.56 -14.78
C GLY A 92 9.18 -28.85 -13.42
N ILE A 93 10.26 -28.63 -12.65
CA ILE A 93 10.27 -27.72 -11.51
C ILE A 93 10.84 -26.38 -11.97
N ARG A 94 10.03 -25.32 -11.88
CA ARG A 94 10.35 -23.97 -12.36
C ARG A 94 11.22 -23.18 -11.36
N PHE A 95 10.85 -23.26 -10.08
CA PHE A 95 11.60 -22.62 -9.01
C PHE A 95 11.43 -23.37 -7.68
N VAL A 96 12.37 -23.14 -6.78
CA VAL A 96 12.32 -23.57 -5.37
C VAL A 96 12.89 -22.44 -4.53
N GLN A 97 12.08 -21.90 -3.62
CA GLN A 97 12.48 -20.85 -2.68
C GLN A 97 11.99 -21.18 -1.27
N ARG A 98 12.53 -20.53 -0.25
CA ARG A 98 11.94 -20.55 1.08
C ARG A 98 10.66 -19.75 1.07
N THR A 99 9.63 -20.24 1.78
CA THR A 99 8.39 -19.49 1.99
C THR A 99 8.74 -18.16 2.66
N ALA A 100 8.35 -17.06 2.03
CA ALA A 100 8.57 -15.72 2.55
C ALA A 100 7.57 -15.41 3.67
N VAL A 101 7.93 -14.52 4.56
CA VAL A 101 7.10 -14.08 5.69
C VAL A 101 6.83 -12.58 5.56
N ARG A 102 5.60 -12.19 5.85
CA ARG A 102 5.13 -10.80 5.91
C ARG A 102 4.67 -10.49 7.33
N ALA A 103 4.63 -9.22 7.66
CA ALA A 103 4.07 -8.72 8.91
C ALA A 103 3.09 -7.58 8.64
N SER A 104 2.14 -7.41 9.55
CA SER A 104 1.29 -6.22 9.59
C SER A 104 2.12 -4.98 9.94
N LEU A 105 1.85 -3.85 9.29
CA LEU A 105 2.65 -2.63 9.35
C LEU A 105 1.97 -1.59 10.26
N VAL A 106 2.17 -1.74 11.57
CA VAL A 106 1.61 -0.84 12.61
C VAL A 106 2.74 -0.17 13.37
N GLU A 107 2.59 1.15 13.59
CA GLU A 107 3.45 1.90 14.51
C GLU A 107 2.83 1.94 15.91
N PRO A 108 3.57 1.58 16.97
CA PRO A 108 3.05 1.63 18.32
C PRO A 108 2.77 3.05 18.79
N GLY A 109 1.57 3.28 19.30
CA GLY A 109 1.33 4.21 20.37
C GLY A 109 1.40 5.70 20.15
N LEU A 110 1.16 6.23 18.94
CA LEU A 110 0.96 7.69 18.78
C LEU A 110 -0.54 8.01 18.89
N THR A 111 -0.91 8.66 19.97
CA THR A 111 -2.23 9.27 20.13
C THR A 111 -2.12 10.78 19.95
N LEU A 112 -3.00 11.37 19.16
CA LEU A 112 -3.16 12.84 19.08
C LEU A 112 -3.81 13.32 20.38
N ALA A 113 -3.04 13.32 21.48
CA ALA A 113 -3.53 13.66 22.82
C ALA A 113 -3.99 15.10 23.00
N SER A 114 -3.84 15.96 21.99
CA SER A 114 -4.04 17.42 22.11
C SER A 114 -5.17 18.01 21.25
N MET A 115 -5.94 17.19 20.51
CA MET A 115 -6.96 17.72 19.61
C MET A 115 -8.37 17.67 20.24
N THR A 116 -9.20 18.69 19.96
CA THR A 116 -10.54 18.82 20.51
C THR A 116 -11.50 17.73 20.02
N PRO A 117 -12.31 17.12 20.88
CA PRO A 117 -12.91 15.80 20.67
C PRO A 117 -13.76 15.57 19.42
N ARG A 118 -14.41 16.52 18.84
CA ARG A 118 -15.29 16.30 17.67
C ARG A 118 -14.73 16.71 16.32
N ALA A 119 -13.64 17.48 16.29
CA ALA A 119 -13.02 17.93 15.03
C ALA A 119 -12.01 16.91 14.48
N VAL A 120 -11.75 15.82 15.20
CA VAL A 120 -10.56 14.99 15.07
C VAL A 120 -10.87 13.55 14.72
N TRP A 121 -12.06 13.08 14.98
CA TRP A 121 -12.49 11.76 14.50
C TRP A 121 -12.48 11.79 12.98
N GLU A 122 -11.89 10.80 12.39
CA GLU A 122 -11.82 10.69 10.94
C GLU A 122 -11.28 11.97 10.25
N TRP A 123 -10.27 12.62 10.85
CA TRP A 123 -9.57 13.73 10.21
C TRP A 123 -9.10 13.34 8.81
N GLN A 124 -8.84 12.04 8.61
CA GLN A 124 -8.45 11.45 7.36
C GLN A 124 -9.47 11.70 6.24
N ALA A 125 -10.76 11.61 6.51
CA ALA A 125 -11.80 11.83 5.50
C ALA A 125 -11.80 13.28 4.97
N ARG A 126 -11.51 14.26 5.85
CA ARG A 126 -11.35 15.67 5.44
C ARG A 126 -10.04 15.90 4.70
N ALA A 127 -8.96 15.26 5.13
CA ALA A 127 -7.64 15.41 4.50
C ALA A 127 -7.60 14.82 3.08
N THR A 128 -8.49 13.88 2.78
CA THR A 128 -8.65 13.27 1.46
C THR A 128 -9.84 13.82 0.67
N HIS A 129 -10.57 14.80 1.21
CA HIS A 129 -11.82 15.33 0.65
C HIS A 129 -12.88 14.25 0.37
N GLU A 130 -12.86 13.16 1.11
CA GLU A 130 -13.87 12.11 1.02
C GLU A 130 -15.25 12.64 1.44
N ASP A 131 -15.28 13.52 2.45
CA ASP A 131 -16.48 14.20 2.94
C ASP A 131 -17.16 15.10 1.89
N ALA A 132 -16.50 15.41 0.79
CA ALA A 132 -17.03 16.16 -0.35
C ALA A 132 -17.54 15.27 -1.50
N VAL A 133 -17.44 13.93 -1.38
CA VAL A 133 -17.92 13.00 -2.42
C VAL A 133 -19.46 13.00 -2.47
N PRO A 134 -20.07 13.09 -3.66
CA PRO A 134 -21.53 13.06 -3.78
C PRO A 134 -22.13 11.77 -3.24
N ALA A 135 -23.20 11.88 -2.46
CA ALA A 135 -23.90 10.74 -1.86
C ALA A 135 -24.41 9.71 -2.90
N SER A 136 -24.66 10.13 -4.15
CA SER A 136 -24.99 9.23 -5.25
C SER A 136 -23.84 8.29 -5.61
N VAL A 137 -22.59 8.77 -5.56
CA VAL A 137 -21.38 7.98 -5.83
C VAL A 137 -21.12 7.05 -4.66
N LEU A 138 -21.23 7.52 -3.41
CA LEU A 138 -21.11 6.68 -2.22
C LEU A 138 -22.06 5.47 -2.30
N ARG A 139 -23.32 5.69 -2.68
CA ARG A 139 -24.29 4.59 -2.86
C ARG A 139 -24.00 3.70 -4.07
N ALA A 140 -23.54 4.26 -5.19
CA ALA A 140 -23.22 3.50 -6.38
C ALA A 140 -22.05 2.53 -6.16
N ALA A 141 -21.19 2.80 -5.17
CA ALA A 141 -20.09 1.93 -4.77
C ALA A 141 -20.55 0.55 -4.27
N SER A 142 -21.83 0.36 -3.95
CA SER A 142 -22.41 -0.96 -3.61
C SER A 142 -22.22 -2.02 -4.72
N SER A 143 -21.93 -1.61 -5.94
CA SER A 143 -21.56 -2.51 -7.05
C SER A 143 -20.09 -2.93 -7.06
N MET A 144 -19.25 -2.33 -6.22
CA MET A 144 -17.83 -2.63 -6.07
C MET A 144 -17.61 -3.51 -4.85
N GLN A 145 -16.64 -4.43 -4.93
CA GLN A 145 -16.19 -5.21 -3.79
C GLN A 145 -14.70 -4.96 -3.51
N ILE A 146 -14.39 -4.67 -2.25
CA ILE A 146 -13.03 -4.54 -1.73
C ILE A 146 -12.71 -5.79 -0.92
N ALA A 147 -11.63 -6.51 -1.27
CA ALA A 147 -11.08 -7.56 -0.42
C ALA A 147 -9.99 -6.98 0.49
N VAL A 148 -10.09 -7.23 1.78
CA VAL A 148 -9.04 -6.96 2.77
C VAL A 148 -8.41 -8.29 3.13
N ILE A 149 -7.16 -8.51 2.71
CA ILE A 149 -6.40 -9.73 3.00
C ILE A 149 -5.46 -9.40 4.17
N ASP A 150 -5.85 -9.88 5.37
CA ASP A 150 -5.24 -9.42 6.61
C ASP A 150 -5.34 -10.47 7.74
N THR A 151 -5.29 -10.05 9.01
CA THR A 151 -5.37 -10.92 10.20
C THR A 151 -6.79 -11.42 10.50
N GLY A 152 -7.78 -10.98 9.75
CA GLY A 152 -9.21 -11.27 9.93
C GLY A 152 -10.02 -10.00 10.19
N ALA A 153 -11.19 -10.14 10.79
CA ALA A 153 -11.99 -9.02 11.28
C ALA A 153 -12.89 -9.43 12.46
N ASP A 154 -13.14 -8.48 13.37
CA ASP A 154 -14.16 -8.57 14.39
C ASP A 154 -15.51 -8.16 13.79
N LEU A 155 -16.28 -9.15 13.37
CA LEU A 155 -17.59 -8.93 12.75
C LEU A 155 -18.68 -8.48 13.74
N THR A 156 -18.35 -8.28 15.01
CA THR A 156 -19.23 -7.68 15.99
C THR A 156 -19.08 -6.15 16.07
N ALA A 157 -18.00 -5.60 15.47
CA ALA A 157 -17.84 -4.16 15.31
C ALA A 157 -19.01 -3.60 14.47
N PRO A 158 -19.74 -2.55 14.93
CA PRO A 158 -20.98 -2.10 14.31
C PRO A 158 -20.87 -1.81 12.82
N ASP A 159 -19.76 -1.17 12.40
CA ASP A 159 -19.53 -0.79 11.00
C ASP A 159 -19.30 -1.99 10.09
N LEU A 160 -18.67 -3.05 10.62
CA LEU A 160 -18.42 -4.29 9.89
C LEU A 160 -19.62 -5.22 9.92
N ALA A 161 -20.32 -5.30 11.07
CA ALA A 161 -21.57 -6.05 11.21
C ALA A 161 -22.62 -5.57 10.20
N ALA A 162 -22.77 -4.25 10.06
CA ALA A 162 -23.71 -3.64 9.13
C ALA A 162 -23.41 -3.94 7.65
N LYS A 163 -22.15 -4.25 7.32
CA LYS A 163 -21.75 -4.66 5.95
C LYS A 163 -22.07 -6.10 5.63
N ALA A 164 -22.27 -6.97 6.62
CA ALA A 164 -22.46 -8.41 6.44
C ALA A 164 -21.44 -9.01 5.44
N PRO A 165 -20.12 -8.85 5.68
CA PRO A 165 -19.10 -9.14 4.69
C PRO A 165 -19.05 -10.63 4.34
N GLN A 166 -18.62 -10.92 3.09
CA GLN A 166 -18.15 -12.26 2.76
C GLN A 166 -16.85 -12.54 3.51
N THR A 167 -16.61 -13.79 3.88
CA THR A 167 -15.46 -14.17 4.71
C THR A 167 -14.78 -15.42 4.21
N TYR A 168 -13.45 -15.45 4.33
CA TYR A 168 -12.65 -16.63 4.03
C TYR A 168 -11.36 -16.65 4.83
N ASN A 169 -11.00 -17.82 5.33
CA ASN A 169 -9.74 -18.05 6.05
C ASN A 169 -8.85 -18.97 5.22
N THR A 170 -7.75 -18.43 4.69
CA THR A 170 -6.83 -19.18 3.81
C THR A 170 -6.12 -20.32 4.51
N ARG A 171 -5.98 -20.25 5.84
CA ARG A 171 -5.24 -21.23 6.66
C ARG A 171 -6.08 -22.45 7.00
N THR A 172 -7.40 -22.28 7.09
CA THR A 172 -8.33 -23.36 7.50
C THR A 172 -9.30 -23.76 6.39
N GLY A 173 -9.46 -22.93 5.35
CA GLY A 173 -10.45 -23.13 4.30
C GLY A 173 -11.89 -22.89 4.76
N THR A 174 -12.11 -22.18 5.88
CA THR A 174 -13.41 -21.91 6.48
C THR A 174 -13.80 -20.45 6.38
N ALA A 175 -15.01 -20.11 6.85
CA ALA A 175 -15.48 -18.73 6.97
C ALA A 175 -15.07 -18.04 8.30
N ASP A 176 -14.35 -18.74 9.19
CA ASP A 176 -13.91 -18.17 10.47
C ASP A 176 -12.75 -17.18 10.28
N VAL A 177 -13.08 -15.90 10.40
CA VAL A 177 -12.12 -14.78 10.24
C VAL A 177 -11.89 -14.02 11.53
N ARG A 178 -12.20 -14.58 12.70
CA ARG A 178 -11.99 -13.95 14.01
C ARG A 178 -10.59 -13.34 14.11
N ASP A 179 -10.53 -12.06 14.54
CA ASP A 179 -9.32 -11.26 14.56
C ASP A 179 -8.80 -11.02 15.98
N ALA A 180 -7.98 -11.93 16.47
CA ALA A 180 -7.32 -11.78 17.77
C ALA A 180 -6.09 -10.85 17.74
N ASN A 181 -5.63 -10.43 16.55
CA ASN A 181 -4.56 -9.44 16.38
C ASN A 181 -5.11 -8.01 16.43
N GLY A 182 -6.20 -7.75 15.70
CA GLY A 182 -6.87 -6.46 15.59
C GLY A 182 -6.50 -5.64 14.35
N HIS A 183 -5.40 -5.99 13.65
CA HIS A 183 -4.94 -5.23 12.48
C HIS A 183 -5.98 -5.26 11.35
N GLY A 184 -6.44 -6.44 10.98
CA GLY A 184 -7.40 -6.58 9.89
C GLY A 184 -8.76 -5.94 10.17
N THR A 185 -9.21 -5.93 11.43
CA THR A 185 -10.42 -5.20 11.85
C THR A 185 -10.28 -3.71 11.58
N PHE A 186 -9.14 -3.14 11.99
CA PHE A 186 -8.85 -1.72 11.81
C PHE A 186 -8.78 -1.36 10.32
N VAL A 187 -8.03 -2.14 9.52
CA VAL A 187 -7.89 -1.97 8.07
C VAL A 187 -9.24 -2.11 7.35
N ALA A 188 -10.03 -3.14 7.68
CA ALA A 188 -11.33 -3.39 7.05
C ALA A 188 -12.32 -2.25 7.32
N SER A 189 -12.33 -1.70 8.54
CA SER A 189 -13.20 -0.59 8.89
C SER A 189 -12.86 0.68 8.10
N ILE A 190 -11.57 0.99 7.92
CA ILE A 190 -11.12 2.13 7.10
C ILE A 190 -11.46 1.91 5.61
N ALA A 191 -11.27 0.69 5.09
CA ALA A 191 -11.51 0.43 3.67
C ALA A 191 -12.98 0.54 3.30
N ALA A 192 -13.88 -0.07 4.09
CA ALA A 192 -15.28 -0.25 3.75
C ALA A 192 -16.22 -0.37 4.96
N GLY A 193 -15.92 0.30 6.07
CA GLY A 193 -16.88 0.44 7.19
C GLY A 193 -18.21 1.03 6.70
N SER A 194 -19.32 0.68 7.33
CA SER A 194 -20.64 1.13 6.90
C SER A 194 -20.77 2.65 6.97
N VAL A 195 -21.26 3.25 5.91
CA VAL A 195 -21.58 4.70 5.84
C VAL A 195 -23.06 4.98 6.10
N THR A 196 -23.87 3.96 6.42
CA THR A 196 -25.33 4.05 6.53
C THR A 196 -25.88 3.62 7.88
N ASN A 197 -25.07 3.01 8.77
CA ASN A 197 -25.49 2.57 10.09
C ASN A 197 -25.71 3.73 11.08
N GLY A 198 -25.21 4.92 10.80
CA GLY A 198 -25.32 6.11 11.66
C GLY A 198 -24.47 6.05 12.92
N ASP A 199 -23.49 5.15 12.96
CA ASP A 199 -22.65 4.85 14.11
C ASP A 199 -21.18 4.61 13.68
N GLY A 200 -20.23 4.81 14.60
CA GLY A 200 -18.83 4.48 14.38
C GLY A 200 -18.11 5.33 13.35
N ILE A 201 -17.49 4.68 12.37
CA ILE A 201 -16.71 5.32 11.30
C ILE A 201 -17.32 5.06 9.92
N ALA A 202 -17.11 6.01 9.01
CA ALA A 202 -17.38 5.83 7.59
C ALA A 202 -16.15 5.26 6.88
N GLY A 203 -16.27 4.11 6.23
CA GLY A 203 -15.18 3.56 5.42
C GLY A 203 -15.02 4.31 4.10
N ALA A 204 -13.78 4.52 3.69
CA ALA A 204 -13.41 5.30 2.50
C ALA A 204 -14.01 4.80 1.17
N GLY A 205 -14.52 3.57 1.13
CA GLY A 205 -15.17 2.97 -0.03
C GLY A 205 -16.69 3.24 -0.13
N GLY A 206 -17.26 4.06 0.76
CA GLY A 206 -18.71 4.29 0.78
C GLY A 206 -19.49 2.98 0.99
N ASP A 207 -20.50 2.72 0.16
CA ASP A 207 -21.29 1.50 0.24
C ASP A 207 -20.62 0.26 -0.39
N ALA A 208 -19.35 0.31 -0.77
CA ALA A 208 -18.65 -0.83 -1.33
C ALA A 208 -18.81 -2.09 -0.46
N GLN A 209 -19.01 -3.22 -1.12
CA GLN A 209 -19.08 -4.53 -0.46
C GLN A 209 -17.68 -4.89 0.09
N LEU A 210 -17.66 -5.63 1.19
CA LEU A 210 -16.44 -6.06 1.85
C LEU A 210 -16.29 -7.59 1.76
N LEU A 211 -15.12 -8.04 1.34
CA LEU A 211 -14.65 -9.41 1.50
C LEU A 211 -13.51 -9.42 2.52
N VAL A 212 -13.67 -10.07 3.65
CA VAL A 212 -12.62 -10.28 4.64
C VAL A 212 -11.91 -11.59 4.38
N VAL A 213 -10.62 -11.52 4.09
CA VAL A 213 -9.77 -12.71 3.90
C VAL A 213 -8.73 -12.78 5.02
N LYS A 214 -8.90 -13.76 5.91
CA LYS A 214 -7.94 -14.02 6.97
C LYS A 214 -6.77 -14.85 6.43
N ALA A 215 -5.62 -14.22 6.26
CA ALA A 215 -4.36 -14.84 5.86
C ALA A 215 -3.31 -14.80 6.99
N GLY A 216 -3.39 -13.79 7.87
CA GLY A 216 -2.50 -13.60 9.00
C GLY A 216 -2.88 -14.42 10.24
N ASN A 217 -1.88 -14.64 11.10
CA ASN A 217 -2.07 -15.26 12.41
C ASN A 217 -2.27 -14.20 13.51
N VAL A 218 -2.42 -14.64 14.76
CA VAL A 218 -2.62 -13.77 15.94
C VAL A 218 -1.43 -12.83 16.25
N HIS A 219 -0.28 -13.08 15.65
CA HIS A 219 0.91 -12.25 15.79
C HIS A 219 1.09 -11.28 14.61
N GLY A 220 0.10 -11.16 13.74
CA GLY A 220 0.20 -10.33 12.54
C GLY A 220 1.23 -10.82 11.53
N THR A 221 1.48 -12.14 11.47
CA THR A 221 2.45 -12.74 10.56
C THR A 221 1.72 -13.52 9.46
N PHE A 222 2.20 -13.37 8.24
CA PHE A 222 1.68 -13.97 7.02
C PHE A 222 2.76 -14.80 6.33
N THR A 223 2.36 -15.80 5.57
CA THR A 223 3.24 -16.42 4.58
C THR A 223 2.84 -15.93 3.19
N ASP A 224 3.79 -15.86 2.26
CA ASP A 224 3.52 -15.53 0.85
C ASP A 224 2.51 -16.49 0.20
N VAL A 225 2.45 -17.74 0.67
CA VAL A 225 1.46 -18.73 0.20
C VAL A 225 0.06 -18.46 0.76
N ASP A 226 -0.06 -18.02 2.04
CA ASP A 226 -1.34 -17.63 2.63
C ASP A 226 -1.90 -16.40 1.93
N GLU A 227 -1.02 -15.42 1.66
CA GLU A 227 -1.36 -14.18 0.97
C GLU A 227 -1.78 -14.45 -0.49
N ALA A 228 -0.99 -15.22 -1.24
CA ALA A 228 -1.32 -15.62 -2.61
C ALA A 228 -2.65 -16.39 -2.68
N ALA A 229 -2.91 -17.30 -1.73
CA ALA A 229 -4.20 -17.99 -1.63
C ALA A 229 -5.36 -17.01 -1.42
N GLY A 230 -5.13 -15.97 -0.60
CA GLY A 230 -6.11 -14.90 -0.36
C GLY A 230 -6.37 -14.08 -1.62
N ILE A 231 -5.32 -13.68 -2.33
CA ILE A 231 -5.43 -12.94 -3.61
C ILE A 231 -6.24 -13.75 -4.61
N MET A 232 -5.89 -15.02 -4.82
CA MET A 232 -6.62 -15.89 -5.74
C MET A 232 -8.09 -16.04 -5.36
N TYR A 233 -8.37 -16.31 -4.07
CA TYR A 233 -9.74 -16.42 -3.60
C TYR A 233 -10.54 -15.13 -3.88
N ALA A 234 -9.98 -13.96 -3.58
CA ALA A 234 -10.63 -12.69 -3.83
C ALA A 234 -10.94 -12.48 -5.32
N VAL A 235 -9.98 -12.75 -6.19
CA VAL A 235 -10.15 -12.66 -7.66
C VAL A 235 -11.24 -13.59 -8.16
N ASP A 236 -11.23 -14.85 -7.72
CA ASP A 236 -12.18 -15.88 -8.15
C ASP A 236 -13.61 -15.61 -7.63
N HIS A 237 -13.76 -14.77 -6.60
CA HIS A 237 -15.06 -14.34 -6.04
C HIS A 237 -15.50 -12.93 -6.49
N GLY A 238 -14.89 -12.42 -7.58
CA GLY A 238 -15.37 -11.21 -8.26
C GLY A 238 -14.93 -9.89 -7.65
N THR A 239 -13.97 -9.91 -6.73
CA THR A 239 -13.39 -8.69 -6.16
C THR A 239 -12.78 -7.81 -7.25
N LYS A 240 -12.98 -6.49 -7.14
CA LYS A 240 -12.38 -5.48 -8.04
C LYS A 240 -11.13 -4.84 -7.45
N ILE A 241 -11.04 -4.76 -6.12
CA ILE A 241 -9.94 -4.07 -5.42
C ILE A 241 -9.44 -4.97 -4.28
N ILE A 242 -8.15 -5.19 -4.22
CA ILE A 242 -7.50 -5.92 -3.13
C ILE A 242 -6.62 -4.96 -2.34
N ASN A 243 -6.81 -4.92 -1.01
CA ASN A 243 -5.94 -4.21 -0.08
C ASN A 243 -5.00 -5.18 0.63
N LEU A 244 -3.69 -4.89 0.58
CA LEU A 244 -2.60 -5.59 1.25
C LEU A 244 -1.88 -4.63 2.19
N SER A 245 -2.31 -4.60 3.45
CA SER A 245 -1.69 -3.78 4.50
C SER A 245 -0.56 -4.53 5.22
N VAL A 246 0.29 -5.18 4.46
CA VAL A 246 1.36 -6.07 4.95
C VAL A 246 2.66 -5.78 4.21
N GLY A 247 3.80 -6.11 4.83
CA GLY A 247 5.09 -5.91 4.20
C GLY A 247 6.19 -6.82 4.69
N GLY A 248 7.25 -6.88 3.91
CA GLY A 248 8.50 -7.56 4.23
C GLY A 248 9.58 -7.34 3.20
N ALA A 249 10.83 -7.34 3.63
CA ALA A 249 11.99 -6.99 2.81
C ALA A 249 12.41 -8.08 1.79
N THR A 250 11.68 -9.19 1.69
CA THR A 250 12.05 -10.32 0.81
C THR A 250 11.03 -10.48 -0.30
N THR A 251 11.47 -10.42 -1.55
CA THR A 251 10.62 -10.70 -2.72
C THR A 251 10.17 -12.17 -2.75
N SER A 252 9.00 -12.42 -3.34
CA SER A 252 8.41 -13.76 -3.51
C SER A 252 7.87 -13.95 -4.92
N LEU A 253 8.29 -15.03 -5.57
CA LEU A 253 7.73 -15.42 -6.87
C LEU A 253 6.28 -15.93 -6.76
N VAL A 254 5.90 -16.47 -5.61
CA VAL A 254 4.53 -16.92 -5.35
C VAL A 254 3.59 -15.72 -5.32
N GLU A 255 3.97 -14.70 -4.57
CA GLU A 255 3.24 -13.44 -4.46
C GLU A 255 3.19 -12.69 -5.80
N GLN A 256 4.32 -12.62 -6.53
CA GLN A 256 4.35 -12.03 -7.87
C GLN A 256 3.34 -12.72 -8.81
N HIS A 257 3.31 -14.06 -8.84
CA HIS A 257 2.37 -14.79 -9.69
C HIS A 257 0.91 -14.56 -9.29
N ALA A 258 0.62 -14.43 -7.99
CA ALA A 258 -0.72 -14.13 -7.52
C ALA A 258 -1.16 -12.70 -7.91
N ILE A 259 -0.25 -11.72 -7.80
CA ILE A 259 -0.48 -10.35 -8.26
C ILE A 259 -0.70 -10.33 -9.78
N ASP A 260 0.16 -11.00 -10.55
CA ASP A 260 0.00 -11.09 -12.01
C ASP A 260 -1.35 -11.69 -12.39
N TYR A 261 -1.81 -12.72 -11.67
CA TYR A 261 -3.12 -13.30 -11.84
C TYR A 261 -4.24 -12.28 -11.58
N ALA A 262 -4.16 -11.52 -10.48
CA ALA A 262 -5.13 -10.48 -10.15
C ALA A 262 -5.20 -9.39 -11.24
N VAL A 263 -4.04 -8.90 -11.68
CA VAL A 263 -3.93 -7.88 -12.72
C VAL A 263 -4.50 -8.36 -14.06
N GLN A 264 -4.20 -9.60 -14.47
CA GLN A 264 -4.76 -10.21 -15.69
C GLN A 264 -6.29 -10.34 -15.64
N LYS A 265 -6.87 -10.46 -14.46
CA LYS A 265 -8.33 -10.47 -14.24
C LYS A 265 -8.94 -9.07 -14.08
N GLY A 266 -8.13 -8.02 -14.23
CA GLY A 266 -8.57 -6.64 -14.13
C GLY A 266 -8.82 -6.14 -12.69
N VAL A 267 -8.23 -6.80 -11.72
CA VAL A 267 -8.29 -6.42 -10.29
C VAL A 267 -7.16 -5.44 -9.97
N LEU A 268 -7.48 -4.36 -9.29
CA LEU A 268 -6.51 -3.39 -8.78
C LEU A 268 -6.01 -3.84 -7.40
N VAL A 269 -4.70 -3.99 -7.27
CA VAL A 269 -4.06 -4.31 -5.99
C VAL A 269 -3.44 -3.04 -5.40
N VAL A 270 -3.68 -2.80 -4.11
CA VAL A 270 -3.18 -1.66 -3.33
C VAL A 270 -2.40 -2.20 -2.14
N ALA A 271 -1.15 -1.76 -1.96
CA ALA A 271 -0.30 -2.24 -0.87
C ALA A 271 0.42 -1.10 -0.14
N ALA A 272 0.64 -1.30 1.16
CA ALA A 272 1.40 -0.41 2.02
C ALA A 272 2.92 -0.53 1.78
N VAL A 273 3.66 0.60 1.81
CA VAL A 273 5.11 0.63 1.47
C VAL A 273 6.04 0.29 2.64
N GLY A 274 5.54 0.20 3.87
CA GLY A 274 6.36 -0.09 5.06
C GLY A 274 6.56 1.11 5.99
N ASN A 275 7.02 0.80 7.23
CA ASN A 275 7.16 1.76 8.33
C ASN A 275 8.59 1.85 8.87
N GLU A 276 9.56 1.33 8.16
CA GLU A 276 10.94 1.14 8.62
C GLU A 276 11.88 2.27 8.14
N TYR A 277 11.35 3.48 7.88
CA TYR A 277 12.17 4.61 7.42
C TYR A 277 13.38 4.86 8.32
N ALA A 278 13.17 4.94 9.64
CA ALA A 278 14.23 5.15 10.61
C ALA A 278 15.18 3.93 10.77
N SER A 279 14.74 2.75 10.31
CA SER A 279 15.48 1.48 10.39
C SER A 279 16.18 1.10 9.09
N GLY A 280 16.46 2.09 8.24
CA GLY A 280 17.19 1.92 6.99
C GLY A 280 16.35 2.00 5.73
N ASN A 281 15.06 2.31 5.85
CA ASN A 281 14.16 2.53 4.71
C ASN A 281 14.23 1.42 3.65
N PRO A 282 13.99 0.16 4.01
CA PRO A 282 14.09 -0.95 3.07
C PRO A 282 13.02 -0.86 1.99
N VAL A 283 13.31 -1.43 0.82
CA VAL A 283 12.29 -1.73 -0.18
C VAL A 283 11.44 -2.87 0.35
N GLU A 284 10.11 -2.68 0.41
CA GLU A 284 9.20 -3.70 0.90
C GLU A 284 8.26 -4.25 -0.17
N TYR A 285 7.91 -5.50 0.01
CA TYR A 285 7.05 -6.28 -0.86
C TYR A 285 5.78 -6.70 -0.08
N PRO A 286 4.59 -6.66 -0.72
CA PRO A 286 4.34 -6.63 -2.17
C PRO A 286 4.39 -5.23 -2.84
N ALA A 287 4.47 -4.13 -2.11
CA ALA A 287 4.38 -2.78 -2.68
C ALA A 287 5.34 -2.57 -3.86
N ALA A 288 6.60 -3.02 -3.74
CA ALA A 288 7.60 -2.90 -4.80
C ALA A 288 7.39 -3.87 -5.99
N LEU A 289 6.50 -4.86 -5.87
CA LEU A 289 6.03 -5.64 -7.03
C LEU A 289 4.97 -4.88 -7.81
N LEU A 290 4.12 -4.10 -7.12
CA LEU A 290 3.05 -3.31 -7.75
C LEU A 290 3.60 -2.07 -8.44
N GLN A 291 4.57 -1.42 -7.81
CA GLN A 291 5.22 -0.22 -8.32
C GLN A 291 6.73 -0.41 -8.24
N PRO A 292 7.41 -0.83 -9.33
CA PRO A 292 8.82 -1.18 -9.29
C PRO A 292 9.73 -0.03 -8.88
N PRO A 293 10.82 -0.28 -8.13
CA PRO A 293 11.86 0.72 -7.86
C PRO A 293 12.41 1.33 -9.16
N GLY A 294 12.53 2.67 -9.18
CA GLY A 294 12.95 3.43 -10.36
C GLY A 294 11.80 3.91 -11.24
N SER A 295 10.57 3.45 -11.03
CA SER A 295 9.39 3.88 -11.79
C SER A 295 8.93 5.31 -11.46
N ASN A 296 9.31 5.84 -10.29
CA ASN A 296 8.87 7.15 -9.78
C ASN A 296 7.36 7.32 -9.79
N GLY A 297 6.66 6.27 -9.35
CA GLY A 297 5.21 6.24 -9.26
C GLY A 297 4.46 6.14 -10.59
N VAL A 298 5.16 6.12 -11.73
CA VAL A 298 4.53 6.06 -13.07
C VAL A 298 4.38 4.61 -13.52
N GLY A 299 3.28 4.29 -14.17
CA GLY A 299 2.97 2.91 -14.58
C GLY A 299 2.72 2.02 -13.37
N GLY A 300 3.31 0.82 -13.39
CA GLY A 300 3.09 -0.20 -12.37
C GLY A 300 1.84 -1.04 -12.62
N SER A 301 1.70 -2.12 -11.88
CA SER A 301 0.57 -3.05 -11.97
C SER A 301 -0.49 -2.81 -10.87
N GLY A 302 -0.20 -1.89 -9.93
CA GLY A 302 -1.06 -1.53 -8.81
C GLY A 302 -0.58 -0.25 -8.13
N LEU A 303 -0.94 -0.05 -6.87
CA LEU A 303 -0.61 1.14 -6.09
C LEU A 303 0.20 0.79 -4.85
N ALA A 304 1.38 1.40 -4.71
CA ALA A 304 2.21 1.36 -3.51
C ALA A 304 1.98 2.65 -2.71
N VAL A 305 1.42 2.52 -1.51
CA VAL A 305 0.86 3.63 -0.73
C VAL A 305 1.73 3.92 0.49
N THR A 306 2.22 5.18 0.59
CA THR A 306 2.89 5.70 1.77
C THR A 306 1.93 6.46 2.69
N ALA A 307 2.39 6.83 3.89
CA ALA A 307 1.58 7.52 4.88
C ALA A 307 1.91 9.01 4.97
N SER A 308 0.88 9.86 5.02
CA SER A 308 0.98 11.25 5.43
C SER A 308 0.50 11.47 6.87
N GLY A 309 1.04 12.49 7.52
CA GLY A 309 0.54 13.02 8.79
C GLY A 309 -0.51 14.11 8.58
N PRO A 310 -1.08 14.66 9.67
CA PRO A 310 -2.11 15.69 9.65
C PRO A 310 -1.70 17.01 8.96
N THR A 311 -0.40 17.24 8.82
CA THR A 311 0.14 18.42 8.12
C THR A 311 0.26 18.22 6.60
N GLY A 312 -0.11 17.07 6.08
CA GLY A 312 0.05 16.71 4.67
C GLY A 312 1.49 16.33 4.27
N LEU A 313 2.44 16.35 5.21
CA LEU A 313 3.80 15.85 5.01
C LEU A 313 3.85 14.34 5.23
N ARG A 314 4.91 13.69 4.74
CA ARG A 314 5.15 12.27 4.98
C ARG A 314 5.22 11.99 6.49
N ALA A 315 4.53 10.96 6.95
CA ALA A 315 4.64 10.49 8.31
C ALA A 315 6.08 10.03 8.60
N TYR A 316 6.60 10.32 9.79
CA TYR A 316 8.03 10.17 10.11
C TYR A 316 8.54 8.73 9.95
N PHE A 317 7.68 7.74 10.17
CA PHE A 317 7.99 6.32 10.09
C PHE A 317 7.91 5.76 8.66
N ALA A 318 7.10 6.38 7.80
CA ALA A 318 6.72 5.81 6.51
C ALA A 318 7.90 5.72 5.55
N ASN A 319 8.06 4.55 4.91
CA ASN A 319 9.07 4.33 3.90
C ASN A 319 8.89 5.28 2.70
N THR A 320 9.99 5.64 2.07
CA THR A 320 10.09 6.55 0.94
C THR A 320 10.96 5.94 -0.16
N GLY A 321 10.73 6.32 -1.40
CA GLY A 321 11.56 5.81 -2.51
C GLY A 321 10.87 5.86 -3.87
N SER A 322 11.62 5.43 -4.88
CA SER A 322 11.18 5.48 -6.28
C SER A 322 10.05 4.51 -6.64
N TRP A 323 9.58 3.70 -5.69
CA TRP A 323 8.43 2.80 -5.81
C TRP A 323 7.16 3.35 -5.17
N VAL A 324 7.17 4.56 -4.60
CA VAL A 324 5.97 5.15 -4.00
C VAL A 324 5.05 5.68 -5.09
N SER A 325 3.80 5.23 -5.11
CA SER A 325 2.78 5.71 -6.07
C SER A 325 2.16 7.02 -5.60
N LEU A 326 1.64 7.05 -4.39
CA LEU A 326 0.92 8.16 -3.77
C LEU A 326 0.82 7.94 -2.25
N ALA A 327 0.21 8.88 -1.56
CA ALA A 327 0.03 8.86 -0.12
C ALA A 327 -1.44 8.95 0.29
N ALA A 328 -1.73 8.51 1.50
CA ALA A 328 -2.96 8.85 2.21
C ALA A 328 -2.65 9.04 3.71
N PRO A 329 -3.57 9.61 4.51
CA PRO A 329 -3.41 9.71 5.96
C PRO A 329 -3.04 8.38 6.60
N GLY A 330 -1.95 8.36 7.38
CA GLY A 330 -1.48 7.14 8.04
C GLY A 330 -0.97 7.38 9.46
N GLU A 331 -0.97 8.60 9.95
CA GLU A 331 -0.57 8.95 11.31
C GLU A 331 -1.80 9.29 12.15
N SER A 332 -2.01 8.57 13.25
CA SER A 332 -3.17 8.75 14.14
C SER A 332 -4.52 8.69 13.40
N VAL A 333 -4.68 7.67 12.57
CA VAL A 333 -5.93 7.38 11.86
C VAL A 333 -6.92 6.77 12.82
N PHE A 334 -8.19 7.18 12.74
CA PHE A 334 -9.28 6.65 13.56
C PHE A 334 -9.91 5.44 12.87
N GLY A 335 -10.20 4.37 13.63
CA GLY A 335 -10.75 3.13 13.09
C GLY A 335 -11.40 2.25 14.15
N ALA A 336 -12.13 1.21 13.71
CA ALA A 336 -12.70 0.21 14.59
C ALA A 336 -11.62 -0.73 15.14
N VAL A 337 -11.75 -1.11 16.41
CA VAL A 337 -10.78 -1.95 17.12
C VAL A 337 -11.42 -3.27 17.51
N SER A 338 -10.77 -4.39 17.20
CA SER A 338 -11.23 -5.71 17.61
C SER A 338 -11.27 -5.83 19.14
N GLN A 339 -12.33 -6.39 19.67
CA GLN A 339 -12.49 -6.63 21.11
C GLN A 339 -11.45 -7.62 21.65
N ASP A 340 -10.99 -8.53 20.81
CA ASP A 340 -9.98 -9.55 21.13
C ASP A 340 -8.53 -9.05 21.04
N SER A 341 -8.31 -7.82 20.52
CA SER A 341 -6.97 -7.26 20.33
C SER A 341 -6.39 -6.64 21.59
N SER A 342 -5.05 -6.59 21.66
CA SER A 342 -4.34 -5.91 22.73
C SER A 342 -4.56 -4.39 22.70
N ALA A 343 -4.89 -3.79 23.86
CA ALA A 343 -5.01 -2.34 24.01
C ALA A 343 -3.66 -1.60 23.80
N ALA A 344 -2.53 -2.30 23.89
CA ALA A 344 -1.22 -1.69 23.65
C ALA A 344 -0.95 -1.43 22.16
N ALA A 345 -1.44 -2.32 21.27
CA ALA A 345 -1.30 -2.16 19.83
C ALA A 345 -2.34 -1.17 19.26
N TYR A 346 -3.56 -1.21 19.81
CA TYR A 346 -4.69 -0.38 19.36
C TYR A 346 -5.29 0.35 20.56
N PRO A 347 -4.73 1.51 20.99
CA PRO A 347 -5.25 2.27 22.10
C PRO A 347 -6.69 2.69 21.87
N ARG A 348 -7.55 2.33 22.82
CA ARG A 348 -8.97 2.67 22.77
C ARG A 348 -9.15 4.17 22.93
N SER A 349 -10.05 4.75 22.16
CA SER A 349 -10.36 6.17 22.29
C SER A 349 -11.19 6.40 23.57
N PRO A 350 -10.75 7.33 24.45
CA PRO A 350 -11.54 7.75 25.60
C PRO A 350 -12.61 8.77 25.23
N LEU A 351 -12.77 9.13 23.95
CA LEU A 351 -13.62 10.23 23.52
C LEU A 351 -15.11 9.89 23.68
N PRO A 352 -15.94 10.84 24.15
CA PRO A 352 -17.39 10.66 24.25
C PRO A 352 -17.99 10.37 22.87
N GLY A 353 -18.75 9.28 22.75
CA GLY A 353 -19.33 8.81 21.50
C GLY A 353 -18.49 7.75 20.77
N ALA A 354 -17.23 7.52 21.15
CA ALA A 354 -16.52 6.31 20.77
C ALA A 354 -17.03 5.15 21.61
N GLN A 355 -18.03 4.47 21.13
CA GLN A 355 -18.82 3.48 21.87
C GLN A 355 -17.92 2.47 22.59
N ASN A 356 -17.92 2.51 23.93
CA ASN A 356 -17.36 1.50 24.84
C ASN A 356 -16.00 0.90 24.45
N GLY A 357 -15.09 1.68 23.83
CA GLY A 357 -13.77 1.22 23.44
C GLY A 357 -13.73 0.33 22.19
N LEU A 358 -14.72 0.44 21.31
CA LEU A 358 -14.75 -0.23 20.00
C LEU A 358 -13.95 0.51 18.93
N TYR A 359 -13.50 1.74 19.23
CA TYR A 359 -12.74 2.60 18.32
C TYR A 359 -11.47 3.11 18.97
N GLY A 360 -10.51 3.48 18.14
CA GLY A 360 -9.23 4.01 18.60
C GLY A 360 -8.43 4.63 17.48
N TYR A 361 -7.20 5.01 17.80
CA TYR A 361 -6.24 5.57 16.86
C TYR A 361 -5.09 4.60 16.64
N ALA A 362 -4.62 4.52 15.40
CA ALA A 362 -3.41 3.79 15.06
C ALA A 362 -2.64 4.53 13.96
N SER A 363 -1.34 4.24 13.87
CA SER A 363 -0.45 4.80 12.85
C SER A 363 0.23 3.68 12.07
N GLY A 364 0.44 3.91 10.78
CA GLY A 364 1.06 2.96 9.87
C GLY A 364 0.67 3.21 8.41
N THR A 365 1.53 2.85 7.48
CA THR A 365 1.18 2.81 6.06
C THR A 365 0.06 1.81 5.77
N SER A 366 -0.13 0.83 6.68
CA SER A 366 -1.27 -0.09 6.69
C SER A 366 -2.63 0.59 6.77
N PHE A 367 -2.70 1.82 7.30
CA PHE A 367 -3.95 2.57 7.44
C PHE A 367 -4.13 3.64 6.36
N ALA A 368 -3.08 3.90 5.61
CA ALA A 368 -3.11 4.70 4.38
C ALA A 368 -3.62 3.87 3.18
N ALA A 369 -3.14 2.66 3.01
CA ALA A 369 -3.51 1.78 1.89
C ALA A 369 -5.03 1.53 1.77
N PRO A 370 -5.79 1.21 2.84
CA PRO A 370 -7.23 0.96 2.74
C PRO A 370 -8.04 2.20 2.34
N GLN A 371 -7.60 3.42 2.65
CA GLN A 371 -8.24 4.64 2.15
C GLN A 371 -8.09 4.76 0.63
N VAL A 372 -6.92 4.40 0.09
CA VAL A 372 -6.70 4.36 -1.36
C VAL A 372 -7.53 3.26 -2.02
N ALA A 373 -7.65 2.10 -1.38
CA ALA A 373 -8.53 1.02 -1.87
C ALA A 373 -10.00 1.46 -1.89
N GLY A 374 -10.46 2.17 -0.85
CA GLY A 374 -11.79 2.78 -0.79
C GLY A 374 -12.00 3.84 -1.88
N ALA A 375 -11.06 4.76 -2.03
CA ALA A 375 -11.09 5.78 -3.09
C ALA A 375 -11.16 5.16 -4.50
N ALA A 376 -10.45 4.05 -4.74
CA ALA A 376 -10.53 3.31 -6.00
C ALA A 376 -11.95 2.77 -6.27
N ALA A 377 -12.65 2.30 -5.24
CA ALA A 377 -14.05 1.86 -5.39
C ALA A 377 -14.97 3.02 -5.78
N LEU A 378 -14.78 4.20 -5.20
CA LEU A 378 -15.57 5.39 -5.53
C LEU A 378 -15.28 5.91 -6.95
N VAL A 379 -14.02 5.88 -7.39
CA VAL A 379 -13.62 6.22 -8.76
C VAL A 379 -14.28 5.28 -9.77
N TRP A 380 -14.26 3.97 -9.50
CA TRP A 380 -14.94 2.99 -10.35
C TRP A 380 -16.45 3.11 -10.31
N ALA A 381 -17.03 3.40 -9.15
CA ALA A 381 -18.48 3.66 -9.02
C ALA A 381 -18.91 4.89 -9.83
N ALA A 382 -18.06 5.91 -9.91
CA ALA A 382 -18.30 7.11 -10.70
C ALA A 382 -18.20 6.83 -12.22
N ASN A 383 -17.36 5.88 -12.63
CA ASN A 383 -17.23 5.46 -14.04
C ASN A 383 -16.86 3.96 -14.15
N PRO A 384 -17.86 3.07 -14.24
CA PRO A 384 -17.64 1.61 -14.30
C PRO A 384 -16.90 1.11 -15.55
N SER A 385 -16.74 1.94 -16.58
CA SER A 385 -16.03 1.55 -17.81
C SER A 385 -14.50 1.61 -17.69
N LEU A 386 -13.98 2.22 -16.61
CA LEU A 386 -12.55 2.34 -16.37
C LEU A 386 -11.92 0.96 -16.08
N THR A 387 -10.68 0.80 -16.54
CA THR A 387 -9.82 -0.33 -16.16
C THR A 387 -9.08 -0.06 -14.85
N GLY A 388 -8.53 -1.09 -14.20
CA GLY A 388 -7.73 -0.94 -12.98
C GLY A 388 -6.56 0.05 -13.14
N PRO A 389 -5.74 -0.05 -14.20
CA PRO A 389 -4.69 0.93 -14.49
C PRO A 389 -5.20 2.36 -14.66
N GLN A 390 -6.37 2.57 -15.30
CA GLN A 390 -6.97 3.89 -15.45
C GLN A 390 -7.43 4.47 -14.11
N VAL A 391 -8.04 3.66 -13.25
CA VAL A 391 -8.40 4.07 -11.88
C VAL A 391 -7.15 4.47 -11.08
N ALA A 392 -6.10 3.64 -11.12
CA ALA A 392 -4.84 3.95 -10.46
C ALA A 392 -4.22 5.25 -10.97
N GLN A 393 -4.30 5.51 -12.27
CA GLN A 393 -3.78 6.73 -12.86
C GLN A 393 -4.59 7.97 -12.48
N ILE A 394 -5.92 7.89 -12.45
CA ILE A 394 -6.79 9.00 -11.99
C ILE A 394 -6.45 9.38 -10.54
N LEU A 395 -6.28 8.39 -9.64
CA LEU A 395 -5.89 8.66 -8.26
C LEU A 395 -4.54 9.37 -8.15
N LYS A 396 -3.55 9.00 -8.98
CA LYS A 396 -2.24 9.67 -9.06
C LYS A 396 -2.36 11.09 -9.66
N GLU A 397 -3.13 11.24 -10.72
CA GLU A 397 -3.30 12.50 -11.46
C GLU A 397 -3.93 13.59 -10.60
N THR A 398 -4.87 13.23 -9.75
CA THR A 398 -5.66 14.15 -8.92
C THR A 398 -5.11 14.34 -7.51
N ALA A 399 -4.08 13.59 -7.12
CA ALA A 399 -3.45 13.73 -5.83
C ALA A 399 -2.82 15.12 -5.63
N SER A 400 -2.60 15.51 -4.39
CA SER A 400 -2.21 16.87 -3.95
C SER A 400 -0.90 17.40 -4.58
N GLY A 401 -0.06 16.54 -5.14
CA GLY A 401 1.15 16.93 -5.88
C GLY A 401 0.87 17.56 -7.24
N VAL A 402 -0.38 17.56 -7.71
CA VAL A 402 -0.81 18.15 -9.00
C VAL A 402 0.07 17.66 -10.14
N GLY A 403 0.19 16.33 -10.27
CA GLY A 403 1.02 15.66 -11.30
C GLY A 403 2.54 15.70 -11.03
N ARG A 404 2.99 16.24 -9.89
CA ARG A 404 4.41 16.21 -9.48
C ARG A 404 4.65 15.05 -8.53
N TRP A 405 5.60 14.21 -8.88
CA TRP A 405 6.00 13.09 -8.06
C TRP A 405 7.19 13.47 -7.16
N THR A 406 7.18 12.95 -5.92
CA THR A 406 8.30 13.02 -4.98
C THR A 406 8.55 11.63 -4.35
N PRO A 407 9.76 11.31 -3.90
CA PRO A 407 10.00 10.03 -3.22
C PRO A 407 9.26 9.91 -1.88
N ASP A 408 8.90 11.04 -1.24
CA ASP A 408 8.26 11.09 0.07
C ASP A 408 6.76 10.79 0.03
N LEU A 409 6.05 11.27 -1.00
CA LEU A 409 4.60 11.19 -1.08
C LEU A 409 4.09 10.63 -2.42
N GLY A 410 4.99 10.15 -3.30
CA GLY A 410 4.58 9.81 -4.65
C GLY A 410 4.01 11.03 -5.38
N PHE A 411 2.85 10.88 -6.01
CA PHE A 411 2.09 11.98 -6.62
C PHE A 411 1.33 12.86 -5.59
N GLY A 412 1.51 12.62 -4.30
CA GLY A 412 0.90 13.38 -3.21
C GLY A 412 -0.17 12.58 -2.46
N VAL A 413 -0.83 13.25 -1.51
CA VAL A 413 -1.97 12.71 -0.77
C VAL A 413 -3.18 12.65 -1.70
N ILE A 414 -3.94 11.54 -1.67
CA ILE A 414 -5.15 11.38 -2.49
C ILE A 414 -6.15 12.51 -2.25
N ASP A 415 -6.83 12.93 -3.31
CA ASP A 415 -8.02 13.79 -3.28
C ASP A 415 -9.18 13.01 -3.89
N VAL A 416 -10.04 12.44 -3.04
CA VAL A 416 -11.10 11.52 -3.46
C VAL A 416 -12.18 12.25 -4.25
N ALA A 417 -12.55 13.46 -3.84
CA ALA A 417 -13.56 14.24 -4.56
C ALA A 417 -13.06 14.64 -5.96
N ALA A 418 -11.80 15.08 -6.06
CA ALA A 418 -11.19 15.39 -7.36
C ALA A 418 -11.08 14.14 -8.25
N ALA A 419 -10.72 12.98 -7.68
CA ALA A 419 -10.62 11.73 -8.43
C ALA A 419 -11.99 11.26 -8.96
N VAL A 420 -13.04 11.35 -8.14
CA VAL A 420 -14.42 11.05 -8.55
C VAL A 420 -14.88 12.00 -9.67
N ALA A 421 -14.67 13.31 -9.51
CA ALA A 421 -15.02 14.28 -10.56
C ALA A 421 -14.25 14.03 -11.86
N ARG A 422 -12.96 13.67 -11.75
CA ARG A 422 -12.12 13.34 -12.91
C ARG A 422 -12.61 12.08 -13.63
N ALA A 423 -12.99 11.05 -12.90
CA ALA A 423 -13.53 9.81 -13.47
C ALA A 423 -14.79 10.04 -14.31
N GLN A 424 -15.65 10.96 -13.89
CA GLN A 424 -16.86 11.33 -14.62
C GLN A 424 -16.60 12.04 -15.97
N THR A 425 -15.40 12.59 -16.16
CA THR A 425 -15.03 13.27 -17.42
C THR A 425 -14.39 12.34 -18.45
N GLY A 426 -14.15 11.05 -18.13
CA GLY A 426 -13.61 10.04 -19.04
C GLY A 426 -12.25 9.46 -18.61
N ALA A 427 -11.49 8.96 -19.59
CA ALA A 427 -10.19 8.32 -19.37
C ALA A 427 -9.15 9.30 -18.76
N PRO A 428 -8.13 8.77 -18.03
CA PRO A 428 -7.07 9.59 -17.44
C PRO A 428 -6.21 10.31 -18.48
N GLY A 429 -5.51 11.34 -18.01
CA GLY A 429 -4.54 12.08 -18.81
C GLY A 429 -3.17 11.38 -18.92
N VAL A 430 -2.11 12.17 -19.07
CA VAL A 430 -0.73 11.69 -19.10
C VAL A 430 -0.02 12.10 -17.80
N LEU A 431 0.60 11.14 -17.12
CA LEU A 431 1.51 11.41 -16.01
C LEU A 431 2.94 11.44 -16.52
N LEU A 432 3.72 12.39 -16.02
CA LEU A 432 5.16 12.51 -16.28
C LEU A 432 5.88 12.68 -14.93
N SER A 433 6.88 11.85 -14.69
CA SER A 433 7.79 12.00 -13.55
C SER A 433 9.24 11.94 -14.01
N GLY A 434 10.15 12.43 -13.16
CA GLY A 434 11.57 12.34 -13.46
C GLY A 434 12.46 12.62 -12.27
N ASN A 435 13.63 12.00 -12.29
CA ASN A 435 14.72 12.25 -11.36
C ASN A 435 15.91 12.85 -12.12
N HIS A 436 16.62 13.79 -11.52
CA HIS A 436 17.85 14.29 -12.09
C HIS A 436 19.00 14.23 -11.08
N VAL A 437 20.17 13.83 -11.57
CA VAL A 437 21.43 13.87 -10.84
C VAL A 437 22.44 14.62 -11.69
N ALA A 438 22.91 15.74 -11.20
CA ALA A 438 23.82 16.65 -11.91
C ALA A 438 23.24 17.09 -13.28
N THR A 439 23.71 16.51 -14.37
CA THR A 439 23.27 16.81 -15.74
C THR A 439 22.39 15.72 -16.34
N HIS A 440 22.23 14.59 -15.67
CA HIS A 440 21.46 13.45 -16.17
C HIS A 440 20.04 13.51 -15.62
N VAL A 441 19.05 13.44 -16.49
CA VAL A 441 17.63 13.31 -16.12
C VAL A 441 17.09 11.99 -16.66
N GLN A 442 16.44 11.24 -15.78
CA GLN A 442 15.61 10.08 -16.15
C GLN A 442 14.16 10.51 -16.13
N LEU A 443 13.45 10.33 -17.23
CA LEU A 443 12.02 10.65 -17.38
C LEU A 443 11.23 9.36 -17.54
N ASN A 444 10.06 9.27 -16.89
CA ASN A 444 9.10 8.19 -17.03
C ASN A 444 7.71 8.79 -17.22
N TRP A 445 6.87 8.17 -18.05
CA TRP A 445 5.49 8.61 -18.25
C TRP A 445 4.54 7.44 -18.45
N SER A 446 3.25 7.70 -18.21
CA SER A 446 2.17 6.77 -18.47
C SER A 446 0.92 7.52 -18.94
N GLY A 447 0.06 6.84 -19.67
CA GLY A 447 -1.20 7.34 -20.17
C GLY A 447 -1.95 6.24 -20.90
N ASP A 448 -3.15 6.54 -21.34
CA ASP A 448 -4.02 5.62 -22.09
C ASP A 448 -3.82 5.77 -23.60
N ALA A 449 -2.55 5.71 -24.04
CA ALA A 449 -2.20 5.82 -25.45
C ALA A 449 -1.07 4.84 -25.81
N THR A 450 -1.00 4.47 -27.08
CA THR A 450 0.06 3.60 -27.59
C THR A 450 1.27 4.39 -28.09
N ARG A 451 1.12 5.69 -28.30
CA ARG A 451 2.18 6.58 -28.79
C ARG A 451 2.22 7.88 -28.00
N TYR A 452 3.44 8.38 -27.79
CA TYR A 452 3.71 9.61 -27.05
C TYR A 452 4.73 10.49 -27.77
N ALA A 453 4.63 11.80 -27.54
CA ALA A 453 5.62 12.78 -27.95
C ALA A 453 6.17 13.51 -26.71
N LEU A 454 7.46 13.42 -26.45
CA LEU A 454 8.16 14.18 -25.41
C LEU A 454 8.66 15.48 -26.01
N SER A 455 8.27 16.60 -25.42
CA SER A 455 8.69 17.93 -25.78
C SER A 455 9.54 18.56 -24.68
N LEU A 456 10.52 19.35 -25.09
CA LEU A 456 11.48 20.05 -24.23
C LEU A 456 11.49 21.53 -24.56
N SER A 457 11.39 22.38 -23.54
CA SER A 457 11.68 23.81 -23.56
C SER A 457 12.90 24.09 -22.69
N LYS A 458 13.83 24.90 -23.18
CA LYS A 458 15.04 25.33 -22.47
C LYS A 458 14.96 26.84 -22.23
N ASP A 459 15.14 27.28 -20.97
CA ASP A 459 15.10 28.71 -20.57
C ASP A 459 13.87 29.45 -21.10
N SER A 460 12.71 28.80 -21.03
CA SER A 460 11.42 29.31 -21.54
C SER A 460 11.37 29.53 -23.07
N SER A 461 12.31 28.98 -23.83
CA SER A 461 12.20 28.93 -25.28
C SER A 461 11.00 28.11 -25.75
N PRO A 462 10.50 28.28 -26.97
CA PRO A 462 9.46 27.40 -27.53
C PRO A 462 9.84 25.93 -27.40
N ALA A 463 8.86 25.11 -26.99
CA ALA A 463 9.07 23.69 -26.82
C ALA A 463 9.31 23.00 -28.17
N THR A 464 10.24 22.06 -28.21
CA THR A 464 10.53 21.21 -29.36
C THR A 464 10.34 19.74 -28.98
N THR A 465 9.75 18.96 -29.90
CA THR A 465 9.65 17.51 -29.70
C THR A 465 11.01 16.86 -29.84
N VAL A 466 11.47 16.20 -28.79
CA VAL A 466 12.77 15.52 -28.72
C VAL A 466 12.67 14.01 -28.89
N LEU A 467 11.48 13.46 -28.71
CA LEU A 467 11.20 12.05 -28.82
C LEU A 467 9.76 11.83 -29.24
N SER A 468 9.50 10.85 -30.12
CA SER A 468 8.15 10.39 -30.44
C SER A 468 8.18 8.88 -30.70
N GLY A 469 7.25 8.14 -30.10
CA GLY A 469 7.20 6.69 -30.23
C GLY A 469 6.30 6.01 -29.21
N THR A 470 6.55 4.73 -28.98
CA THR A 470 5.79 3.87 -28.06
C THR A 470 6.45 3.73 -26.69
N GLN A 471 7.67 4.23 -26.52
CA GLN A 471 8.38 4.17 -25.26
C GLN A 471 7.71 5.03 -24.19
N THR A 472 7.87 4.60 -22.92
CA THR A 472 7.31 5.27 -21.73
C THR A 472 8.39 5.79 -20.79
N SER A 473 9.66 5.79 -21.25
CA SER A 473 10.78 6.35 -20.50
C SER A 473 11.92 6.77 -21.41
N THR A 474 12.77 7.69 -20.91
CA THR A 474 14.01 8.08 -21.57
C THR A 474 14.99 8.70 -20.58
N ALA A 475 16.30 8.63 -20.92
CA ALA A 475 17.35 9.34 -20.21
C ALA A 475 17.97 10.41 -21.11
N LEU A 476 18.15 11.61 -20.58
CA LEU A 476 18.73 12.74 -21.29
C LEU A 476 19.88 13.33 -20.50
N THR A 477 20.87 13.92 -21.22
CA THR A 477 21.95 14.70 -20.62
C THR A 477 21.73 16.18 -20.92
N LEU A 478 21.62 17.00 -19.87
CA LEU A 478 21.29 18.42 -19.93
C LEU A 478 22.55 19.28 -19.76
N ALA A 479 22.59 20.45 -20.39
CA ALA A 479 23.66 21.41 -20.18
C ALA A 479 23.49 22.12 -18.81
N ARG A 480 24.62 22.48 -18.20
CA ARG A 480 24.65 23.21 -16.91
C ARG A 480 24.24 24.68 -17.08
N GLY A 481 23.69 25.26 -16.01
CA GLY A 481 23.32 26.69 -15.95
C GLY A 481 22.02 27.03 -16.64
N HIS A 482 21.17 26.05 -16.92
CA HIS A 482 19.91 26.22 -17.62
C HIS A 482 18.75 25.58 -16.87
N SER A 483 17.54 26.07 -17.13
CA SER A 483 16.27 25.48 -16.71
C SER A 483 15.61 24.79 -17.91
N TYR A 484 15.07 23.59 -17.66
CA TYR A 484 14.41 22.78 -18.66
C TYR A 484 12.99 22.45 -18.22
N SER A 485 12.04 22.52 -19.15
CA SER A 485 10.65 22.09 -18.93
C SER A 485 10.30 21.01 -19.92
N PHE A 486 9.81 19.88 -19.40
CA PHE A 486 9.41 18.71 -20.19
C PHE A 486 7.90 18.55 -20.12
N THR A 487 7.29 18.17 -21.27
CA THR A 487 5.90 17.72 -21.35
C THR A 487 5.80 16.49 -22.23
N VAL A 488 4.87 15.59 -21.91
CA VAL A 488 4.57 14.42 -22.74
C VAL A 488 3.13 14.52 -23.22
N THR A 489 2.96 14.36 -24.51
CA THR A 489 1.65 14.36 -25.17
C THR A 489 1.32 12.95 -25.65
N ALA A 490 0.15 12.43 -25.27
CA ALA A 490 -0.43 11.21 -25.82
C ALA A 490 -0.98 11.48 -27.21
N LEU A 491 -0.73 10.55 -28.12
CA LEU A 491 -1.16 10.65 -29.51
C LEU A 491 -2.07 9.47 -29.87
N ASP A 492 -3.14 9.72 -30.62
CA ASP A 492 -3.96 8.66 -31.22
C ASP A 492 -3.24 8.00 -32.41
N GLU A 493 -3.89 7.05 -33.05
CA GLU A 493 -3.33 6.32 -34.20
C GLU A 493 -3.04 7.23 -35.41
N SER A 494 -3.77 8.34 -35.54
CA SER A 494 -3.57 9.35 -36.60
C SER A 494 -2.47 10.37 -36.25
N GLY A 495 -1.93 10.32 -34.99
CA GLY A 495 -0.93 11.24 -34.48
C GLY A 495 -1.50 12.54 -33.92
N VAL A 496 -2.82 12.62 -33.72
CA VAL A 496 -3.47 13.76 -33.08
C VAL A 496 -3.30 13.68 -31.56
N ALA A 497 -3.03 14.81 -30.93
CA ALA A 497 -2.88 14.92 -29.46
C ALA A 497 -4.22 14.65 -28.76
N THR A 498 -4.23 13.72 -27.80
CA THR A 498 -5.41 13.36 -26.99
C THR A 498 -5.32 13.88 -25.56
N ALA A 499 -4.10 13.95 -24.99
CA ALA A 499 -3.84 14.47 -23.66
C ALA A 499 -2.38 14.92 -23.54
N THR A 500 -2.11 15.85 -22.63
CA THR A 500 -0.74 16.32 -22.36
C THR A 500 -0.52 16.37 -20.84
N SER A 501 0.69 15.96 -20.39
CA SER A 501 1.07 15.96 -18.97
C SER A 501 1.22 17.38 -18.42
N ALA A 502 1.15 17.51 -17.08
CA ALA A 502 1.71 18.67 -16.41
C ALA A 502 3.21 18.84 -16.77
N PRO A 503 3.75 20.07 -16.82
CA PRO A 503 5.16 20.28 -17.11
C PRO A 503 6.03 19.88 -15.93
N LEU A 504 7.10 19.12 -16.22
CA LEU A 504 8.16 18.79 -15.27
C LEU A 504 9.35 19.74 -15.49
N THR A 505 9.71 20.54 -14.48
CA THR A 505 10.81 21.50 -14.57
C THR A 505 12.06 20.99 -13.85
N VAL A 506 13.21 21.05 -14.50
CA VAL A 506 14.52 20.67 -13.98
C VAL A 506 15.50 21.85 -14.14
N ALA A 507 16.04 22.34 -13.04
CA ALA A 507 17.10 23.35 -13.06
C ALA A 507 18.46 22.68 -12.86
N VAL A 508 19.39 22.83 -13.81
CA VAL A 508 20.75 22.28 -13.74
C VAL A 508 21.73 23.38 -13.33
N ALA A 509 22.26 23.26 -12.13
CA ALA A 509 23.17 24.27 -11.57
C ALA A 509 24.38 24.54 -12.48
N ALA A 510 24.83 25.78 -12.58
CA ALA A 510 26.09 26.15 -13.19
C ALA A 510 27.28 25.52 -12.44
N ARG A 511 28.44 25.37 -13.08
CA ARG A 511 29.66 25.00 -12.34
C ARG A 511 30.02 26.15 -11.38
N SER A 512 30.21 25.86 -10.11
CA SER A 512 30.84 26.78 -9.17
C SER A 512 32.25 27.08 -9.71
N ARG A 513 32.56 28.34 -9.96
CA ARG A 513 33.94 28.76 -10.21
C ARG A 513 34.64 28.72 -8.85
N HIS A 514 35.55 27.76 -8.66
CA HIS A 514 36.56 27.79 -7.61
C HIS A 514 37.77 28.54 -8.09
#